data_35a93996f204e68323dce6c99ae445ab
#
_entry.id   35a93996f204e68323dce6c99ae445ab
#
_cell.length_a   1.000
_cell.length_b   1.000
_cell.length_c   1.000
_cell.angle_alpha   90.00
_cell.angle_beta   90.00
_cell.angle_gamma   90.00
#
_symmetry.space_group_name_H-M   'P 1'
#
loop_
_entity.id
_entity.type
_entity.pdbx_description
1 polymer ?
#
loop_
_entity_poly.entity_id
_entity_poly.type
_entity_poly.pdbx_seq_one_letter_code
_entity_poly.pdbx_strand_id
1 'polypeptide(L)' 'NGKFILEIGFDQKNKVIKLLKKEGFYINCIKKDLADYDRCIISTKI' A
#
# COMPACT_ATOMS: atom_id res chain seq x y z
N ASN A 1 -12.45 -7.99 -8.19
CA ASN A 1 -10.98 -8.11 -8.09
C ASN A 1 -10.26 -6.93 -8.75
N GLY A 2 -10.57 -5.73 -8.29
CA GLY A 2 -9.90 -4.54 -8.78
C GLY A 2 -8.61 -4.27 -8.03
N LYS A 3 -7.73 -3.50 -8.65
CA LYS A 3 -6.52 -3.05 -8.01
C LYS A 3 -6.71 -1.64 -7.48
N PHE A 4 -6.15 -1.40 -6.31
CA PHE A 4 -6.14 -0.09 -5.69
C PHE A 4 -4.72 0.40 -5.57
N ILE A 5 -4.49 1.65 -5.94
CA ILE A 5 -3.18 2.28 -5.82
C ILE A 5 -3.34 3.43 -4.85
N LEU A 6 -2.62 3.36 -3.73
CA LEU A 6 -2.70 4.38 -2.68
C LEU A 6 -1.37 5.05 -2.50
N GLU A 7 -1.38 6.38 -2.51
CA GLU A 7 -0.20 7.15 -2.14
C GLU A 7 -0.16 7.31 -0.63
N ILE A 8 1.02 7.17 -0.05
CA ILE A 8 1.19 7.21 1.41
C ILE A 8 2.30 8.16 1.79
N GLY A 9 2.25 8.63 3.03
CA GLY A 9 3.37 9.33 3.63
C GLY A 9 4.49 8.33 3.95
N PHE A 10 5.72 8.81 3.97
CA PHE A 10 6.87 7.91 4.11
C PHE A 10 6.85 7.12 5.42
N ASP A 11 6.14 7.59 6.42
CA ASP A 11 6.08 6.95 7.74
C ASP A 11 4.75 6.23 7.99
N GLN A 12 3.92 6.03 6.94
CA GLN A 12 2.57 5.48 7.12
C GLN A 12 2.39 4.06 6.58
N LYS A 13 3.43 3.48 6.01
CA LYS A 13 3.32 2.19 5.36
C LYS A 13 2.68 1.12 6.24
N ASN A 14 3.20 0.93 7.44
CA ASN A 14 2.72 -0.14 8.31
C ASN A 14 1.27 0.04 8.72
N LYS A 15 0.87 1.28 8.98
CA LYS A 15 -0.53 1.57 9.34
C LYS A 15 -1.47 1.27 8.19
N VAL A 16 -1.09 1.67 6.99
CA VAL A 16 -1.94 1.49 5.81
C VAL A 16 -2.03 0.02 5.44
N ILE A 17 -0.92 -0.71 5.49
CA ILE A 17 -0.92 -2.14 5.21
C ILE A 17 -1.84 -2.88 6.18
N LYS A 18 -1.75 -2.55 7.46
CA LYS A 18 -2.59 -3.16 8.48
C LYS A 18 -4.06 -2.93 8.19
N LEU A 19 -4.41 -1.70 7.83
CA LEU A 19 -5.78 -1.35 7.51
C LEU A 19 -6.27 -2.10 6.28
N LEU A 20 -5.46 -2.14 5.23
CA LEU A 20 -5.83 -2.82 3.99
C LEU A 20 -6.07 -4.31 4.23
N LYS A 21 -5.19 -4.95 4.98
CA LYS A 21 -5.35 -6.37 5.28
C LYS A 21 -6.62 -6.62 6.09
N LYS A 22 -6.91 -5.75 7.03
CA LYS A 22 -8.12 -5.86 7.83
C LYS A 22 -9.37 -5.76 6.96
N GLU A 23 -9.32 -4.95 5.91
CA GLU A 23 -10.44 -4.75 5.00
C GLU A 23 -10.50 -5.77 3.87
N GLY A 24 -9.64 -6.77 3.90
CA GLY A 24 -9.70 -7.84 2.92
C GLY A 24 -8.91 -7.57 1.65
N PHE A 25 -7.84 -6.79 1.73
CA PHE A 25 -6.99 -6.52 0.59
C PHE A 25 -5.72 -7.34 0.65
N TYR A 26 -5.24 -7.73 -0.53
CA TYR A 26 -3.95 -8.37 -0.69
C TYR A 26 -2.95 -7.33 -1.18
N ILE A 27 -1.79 -7.27 -0.54
CA ILE A 27 -0.75 -6.30 -0.91
C ILE A 27 0.09 -6.89 -2.04
N ASN A 28 0.00 -6.29 -3.21
CA ASN A 28 0.76 -6.76 -4.37
C ASN A 28 2.21 -6.28 -4.33
N CYS A 29 2.41 -4.99 -4.16
CA CYS A 29 3.75 -4.46 -4.04
C CYS A 29 3.72 -3.05 -3.43
N ILE A 30 4.89 -2.61 -3.01
CA ILE A 30 5.07 -1.26 -2.47
C ILE A 30 6.13 -0.59 -3.33
N LYS A 31 5.80 0.58 -3.85
CA LYS A 31 6.70 1.36 -4.69
C LYS A 31 7.38 2.44 -3.87
N LYS A 32 8.64 2.66 -4.15
CA LYS A 32 9.43 3.70 -3.48
C LYS A 32 9.73 4.83 -4.45
N ASP A 33 9.96 6.03 -3.88
CA ASP A 33 10.38 7.17 -4.68
C ASP A 33 11.91 7.15 -4.85
N LEU A 34 12.43 8.18 -5.51
CA LEU A 34 13.87 8.26 -5.78
C LEU A 34 14.70 8.44 -4.50
N ALA A 35 14.09 8.91 -3.43
CA ALA A 35 14.76 9.04 -2.14
C ALA A 35 14.64 7.77 -1.29
N ASP A 36 14.10 6.70 -1.88
CA ASP A 36 13.95 5.38 -1.24
C ASP A 36 12.90 5.38 -0.11
N TYR A 37 11.94 6.29 -0.15
CA TYR A 37 10.82 6.28 0.77
C TYR A 37 9.63 5.57 0.15
N ASP A 38 8.91 4.80 0.97
CA ASP A 38 7.67 4.15 0.53
C ASP A 38 6.64 5.21 0.19
N ARG A 39 6.12 5.19 -1.04
CA ARG A 39 5.19 6.21 -1.52
C ARG A 39 3.87 5.66 -2.01
N CYS A 40 3.84 4.42 -2.42
CA CYS A 40 2.67 3.91 -3.09
C CYS A 40 2.48 2.43 -2.76
N ILE A 41 1.25 2.06 -2.43
CA ILE A 41 0.90 0.66 -2.18
C ILE A 41 -0.08 0.22 -3.25
N ILE A 42 0.25 -0.87 -3.93
CA ILE A 42 -0.64 -1.49 -4.90
C ILE A 42 -1.25 -2.72 -4.24
N SER A 43 -2.57 -2.76 -4.19
CA SER A 43 -3.29 -3.84 -3.51
C SER A 43 -4.44 -4.32 -4.35
N THR A 44 -4.95 -5.51 -4.02
CA THR A 44 -6.08 -6.12 -4.71
C THR A 44 -7.13 -6.49 -3.68
N LYS A 45 -8.37 -6.13 -3.95
CA LYS A 45 -9.48 -6.52 -3.09
C LYS A 45 -9.76 -8.01 -3.28
N ILE A 46 -9.78 -8.73 -2.20
CA ILE A 46 -10.05 -10.18 -2.23
C ILE A 46 -11.54 -10.47 -2.06
#